data_70dc2eb879846f9b58e4772719be0e94
#
_entry.id   70dc2eb879846f9b58e4772719be0e94
#
_cell.length_a   1.000
_cell.length_b   1.000
_cell.length_c   1.000
_cell.angle_alpha   90.00
_cell.angle_beta   90.00
_cell.angle_gamma   90.00
#
_symmetry.space_group_name_H-M   'P 1'
#
loop_
_entity.id
_entity.type
_entity.pdbx_description
1 polymer ?
#
loop_
_entity_poly.entity_id
_entity_poly.type
_entity_poly.pdbx_seq_one_letter_code
_entity_poly.pdbx_strand_id
1 'polypeptide(L)'
;MYFVVRPIQTYRFLSTFEPMKGLKIVFWVLWRIWFYILMIIPIVLMFPFLLLSILTESGYPYFFKMARIWAKFVLFGMGFYYKIDKTQEMECQKSYMIVANHTSMTDIMLMLALTRNPFVFVGKKELSKIPLFGFFYKRTCILVDRSSSKSRMEVFNRAQKRINQGLSICIFPEGGVPDDESILLDTFKDGAFRLAIEHELPIVPITLADNKKRFSFTFFSGSPGIMRVKMHAHIETFGKNGVDRKEIREQVREVIYTQLMSFEAAKKNKLPQNITQ
;
A
#
# COMPACT_ATOMS: atom_id res chain seq x y z
N MET A 1 18.45 -12.03 -54.26
CA MET A 1 18.05 -11.20 -53.11
C MET A 1 16.53 -11.17 -53.10
N TYR A 2 15.89 -12.15 -52.43
CA TYR A 2 14.43 -12.28 -52.38
C TYR A 2 13.93 -11.70 -51.07
N PHE A 3 13.16 -10.62 -51.15
CA PHE A 3 12.41 -10.08 -50.00
C PHE A 3 11.19 -10.97 -49.72
N VAL A 4 11.21 -11.70 -48.65
CA VAL A 4 10.03 -12.41 -48.11
C VAL A 4 9.21 -11.40 -47.32
N VAL A 5 8.12 -10.93 -47.91
CA VAL A 5 7.10 -10.13 -47.25
C VAL A 5 6.28 -11.08 -46.36
N ARG A 6 6.43 -10.99 -45.05
CA ARG A 6 5.52 -11.69 -44.12
C ARG A 6 4.14 -11.03 -44.17
N PRO A 7 3.06 -11.80 -44.26
CA PRO A 7 1.72 -11.23 -44.23
C PRO A 7 1.42 -10.64 -42.84
N ILE A 8 0.90 -9.42 -42.82
CA ILE A 8 0.37 -8.74 -41.64
C ILE A 8 -0.77 -9.59 -41.12
N GLN A 9 -0.59 -10.20 -39.95
CA GLN A 9 -1.69 -10.83 -39.21
C GLN A 9 -2.68 -9.72 -38.77
N THR A 10 -3.71 -9.56 -39.58
CA THR A 10 -4.91 -8.83 -39.21
C THR A 10 -5.52 -9.52 -37.99
N TYR A 11 -5.32 -8.94 -36.80
CA TYR A 11 -6.01 -9.37 -35.60
C TYR A 11 -7.53 -9.26 -35.85
N ARG A 12 -8.18 -10.40 -35.99
CA ARG A 12 -9.65 -10.54 -35.94
C ARG A 12 -10.11 -10.14 -34.56
N PHE A 13 -10.38 -8.85 -34.36
CA PHE A 13 -10.88 -8.28 -33.09
C PHE A 13 -12.42 -8.32 -32.99
N LEU A 14 -13.09 -9.03 -33.88
CA LEU A 14 -14.56 -9.08 -33.95
C LEU A 14 -15.03 -10.51 -34.21
N SER A 15 -15.11 -11.33 -33.17
CA SER A 15 -16.11 -12.42 -33.19
C SER A 15 -16.31 -13.04 -31.80
N THR A 16 -17.52 -13.03 -31.37
CA THR A 16 -18.19 -13.61 -30.18
C THR A 16 -18.24 -12.65 -28.98
N PHE A 17 -19.13 -11.65 -29.06
CA PHE A 17 -19.74 -11.02 -27.89
C PHE A 17 -20.68 -12.06 -27.26
N GLU A 18 -20.13 -12.92 -26.40
CA GLU A 18 -21.00 -13.69 -25.51
C GLU A 18 -21.65 -12.69 -24.54
N PRO A 19 -22.99 -12.71 -24.38
CA PRO A 19 -23.69 -11.74 -23.52
C PRO A 19 -23.19 -11.75 -22.08
N MET A 20 -22.66 -12.86 -21.58
CA MET A 20 -21.99 -12.96 -20.28
C MET A 20 -20.67 -12.18 -20.19
N LYS A 21 -19.94 -12.00 -21.31
CA LYS A 21 -18.71 -11.19 -21.33
C LYS A 21 -19.06 -9.70 -21.20
N GLY A 22 -20.09 -9.25 -21.91
CA GLY A 22 -20.57 -7.86 -21.82
C GLY A 22 -21.02 -7.48 -20.41
N LEU A 23 -21.80 -8.34 -19.77
CA LEU A 23 -22.29 -8.11 -18.40
C LEU A 23 -21.14 -8.04 -17.38
N LYS A 24 -20.12 -8.88 -17.52
CA LYS A 24 -18.91 -8.81 -16.66
C LYS A 24 -18.15 -7.50 -16.85
N ILE A 25 -18.00 -7.01 -18.08
CA ILE A 25 -17.34 -5.71 -18.35
C ILE A 25 -18.10 -4.57 -17.67
N VAL A 26 -19.44 -4.53 -17.82
CA VAL A 26 -20.29 -3.53 -17.17
C VAL A 26 -20.12 -3.58 -15.65
N PHE A 27 -20.14 -4.78 -15.07
CA PHE A 27 -19.91 -4.97 -13.64
C PHE A 27 -18.56 -4.38 -13.18
N TRP A 28 -17.47 -4.67 -13.91
CA TRP A 28 -16.16 -4.16 -13.54
C TRP A 28 -16.04 -2.65 -13.68
N VAL A 29 -16.65 -2.05 -14.69
CA VAL A 29 -16.72 -0.60 -14.84
C VAL A 29 -17.47 0.04 -13.67
N LEU A 30 -18.66 -0.47 -13.35
CA LEU A 30 -19.46 0.02 -12.22
C LEU A 30 -18.74 -0.18 -10.89
N TRP A 31 -18.03 -1.30 -10.69
CA TRP A 31 -17.22 -1.59 -9.53
C TRP A 31 -16.09 -0.55 -9.32
N ARG A 32 -15.42 -0.16 -10.43
CA ARG A 32 -14.38 0.89 -10.39
C ARG A 32 -14.97 2.27 -10.11
N ILE A 33 -16.08 2.61 -10.77
CA ILE A 33 -16.80 3.87 -10.53
C ILE A 33 -17.23 3.95 -9.06
N TRP A 34 -17.80 2.87 -8.53
CA TRP A 34 -18.23 2.78 -7.12
C TRP A 34 -17.06 3.03 -6.15
N PHE A 35 -15.90 2.44 -6.41
CA PHE A 35 -14.69 2.70 -5.62
C PHE A 35 -14.33 4.19 -5.59
N TYR A 36 -14.32 4.86 -6.74
CA TYR A 36 -14.00 6.30 -6.79
C TYR A 36 -15.07 7.16 -6.13
N ILE A 37 -16.34 6.78 -6.22
CA ILE A 37 -17.45 7.43 -5.49
C ILE A 37 -17.19 7.36 -3.97
N LEU A 38 -16.90 6.15 -3.46
CA LEU A 38 -16.60 5.94 -2.05
C LEU A 38 -15.33 6.68 -1.59
N MET A 39 -14.36 6.87 -2.47
CA MET A 39 -13.16 7.65 -2.18
C MET A 39 -13.46 9.15 -2.12
N ILE A 40 -14.12 9.70 -3.12
CA ILE A 40 -14.20 11.15 -3.36
C ILE A 40 -15.29 11.79 -2.50
N ILE A 41 -16.50 11.21 -2.44
CA ILE A 41 -17.63 11.85 -1.76
C ILE A 41 -17.33 12.13 -0.28
N PRO A 42 -16.83 11.18 0.53
CA PRO A 42 -16.52 11.48 1.93
C PRO A 42 -15.42 12.53 2.10
N ILE A 43 -14.42 12.55 1.20
CA ILE A 43 -13.36 13.59 1.24
C ILE A 43 -13.98 14.97 1.01
N VAL A 44 -14.88 15.10 0.04
CA VAL A 44 -15.58 16.38 -0.25
C VAL A 44 -16.44 16.81 0.94
N LEU A 45 -17.22 15.90 1.51
CA LEU A 45 -18.07 16.19 2.69
C LEU A 45 -17.25 16.55 3.93
N MET A 46 -16.12 15.89 4.14
CA MET A 46 -15.22 16.13 5.29
C MET A 46 -14.23 17.27 5.03
N PHE A 47 -14.21 17.85 3.82
CA PHE A 47 -13.19 18.80 3.37
C PHE A 47 -12.93 19.95 4.37
N PRO A 48 -13.94 20.68 4.90
CA PRO A 48 -13.68 21.77 5.84
C PRO A 48 -13.00 21.29 7.14
N PHE A 49 -13.39 20.13 7.66
CA PHE A 49 -12.78 19.54 8.86
C PHE A 49 -11.37 19.03 8.59
N LEU A 50 -11.15 18.39 7.44
CA LEU A 50 -9.82 17.96 6.99
C LEU A 50 -8.89 19.17 6.84
N LEU A 51 -9.39 20.27 6.25
CA LEU A 51 -8.62 21.50 6.08
C LEU A 51 -8.22 22.08 7.44
N LEU A 52 -9.17 22.26 8.34
CA LEU A 52 -8.91 22.79 9.69
C LEU A 52 -7.88 21.95 10.45
N SER A 53 -7.97 20.61 10.35
CA SER A 53 -7.07 19.70 11.04
C SER A 53 -5.62 19.72 10.56
N ILE A 54 -5.32 20.25 9.36
CA ILE A 54 -3.96 20.33 8.81
C ILE A 54 -3.38 21.75 8.79
N LEU A 55 -4.12 22.75 9.31
CA LEU A 55 -3.59 24.11 9.44
C LEU A 55 -2.47 24.20 10.47
N THR A 56 -2.53 23.38 11.51
CA THR A 56 -1.51 23.28 12.57
C THR A 56 -0.95 21.87 12.65
N GLU A 57 0.29 21.74 13.09
CA GLU A 57 0.92 20.43 13.28
C GLU A 57 0.24 19.62 14.39
N SER A 58 -0.26 20.27 15.44
CA SER A 58 -1.04 19.65 16.52
C SER A 58 -2.39 19.09 16.07
N GLY A 59 -2.88 19.53 14.94
CA GLY A 59 -4.12 19.02 14.33
C GLY A 59 -3.97 17.68 13.61
N TYR A 60 -2.73 17.23 13.32
CA TYR A 60 -2.48 15.99 12.56
C TYR A 60 -3.14 14.73 13.16
N PRO A 61 -3.18 14.49 14.48
CA PRO A 61 -3.87 13.34 15.04
C PRO A 61 -5.38 13.31 14.70
N TYR A 62 -6.02 14.48 14.63
CA TYR A 62 -7.43 14.58 14.19
C TYR A 62 -7.59 14.27 12.71
N PHE A 63 -6.70 14.82 11.87
CA PHE A 63 -6.63 14.44 10.45
C PHE A 63 -6.49 12.92 10.30
N PHE A 64 -5.55 12.30 11.02
CA PHE A 64 -5.31 10.87 10.95
C PHE A 64 -6.54 10.06 11.39
N LYS A 65 -7.23 10.50 12.44
CA LYS A 65 -8.48 9.87 12.91
C LYS A 65 -9.57 9.91 11.80
N MET A 66 -9.74 11.06 11.15
CA MET A 66 -10.68 11.20 10.02
C MET A 66 -10.25 10.34 8.82
N ALA A 67 -8.97 10.32 8.47
CA ALA A 67 -8.45 9.46 7.42
C ALA A 67 -8.68 7.96 7.70
N ARG A 68 -8.60 7.53 8.96
CA ARG A 68 -8.95 6.16 9.38
C ARG A 68 -10.44 5.86 9.21
N ILE A 69 -11.32 6.79 9.57
CA ILE A 69 -12.76 6.64 9.38
C ILE A 69 -13.06 6.52 7.89
N TRP A 70 -12.51 7.41 7.08
CA TRP A 70 -12.61 7.38 5.63
C TRP A 70 -12.12 6.04 5.05
N ALA A 71 -10.95 5.58 5.44
CA ALA A 71 -10.37 4.33 4.95
C ALA A 71 -11.27 3.12 5.26
N LYS A 72 -11.80 3.04 6.49
CA LYS A 72 -12.75 1.99 6.89
C LYS A 72 -14.05 2.06 6.09
N PHE A 73 -14.56 3.27 5.86
CA PHE A 73 -15.75 3.48 5.05
C PHE A 73 -15.57 2.98 3.62
N VAL A 74 -14.43 3.32 2.99
CA VAL A 74 -14.10 2.84 1.62
C VAL A 74 -13.99 1.32 1.59
N LEU A 75 -13.23 0.73 2.53
CA LEU A 75 -13.06 -0.73 2.58
C LEU A 75 -14.39 -1.44 2.77
N PHE A 76 -15.21 -0.99 3.74
CA PHE A 76 -16.51 -1.57 4.02
C PHE A 76 -17.47 -1.40 2.84
N GLY A 77 -17.54 -0.21 2.23
CA GLY A 77 -18.38 0.09 1.08
C GLY A 77 -18.03 -0.71 -0.18
N MET A 78 -16.78 -1.18 -0.29
CA MET A 78 -16.35 -2.13 -1.31
C MET A 78 -16.60 -3.60 -0.94
N GLY A 79 -17.13 -3.88 0.25
CA GLY A 79 -17.28 -5.25 0.76
C GLY A 79 -15.96 -5.90 1.13
N PHE A 80 -14.95 -5.09 1.51
CA PHE A 80 -13.65 -5.59 1.96
C PHE A 80 -13.62 -5.64 3.48
N TYR A 81 -13.54 -6.85 4.02
CA TYR A 81 -13.38 -7.11 5.45
C TYR A 81 -11.96 -7.57 5.72
N TYR A 82 -11.31 -7.04 6.74
CA TYR A 82 -9.95 -7.46 7.05
C TYR A 82 -9.89 -8.28 8.33
N LYS A 83 -9.00 -9.28 8.31
CA LYS A 83 -8.61 -10.07 9.49
C LYS A 83 -7.13 -9.84 9.74
N ILE A 84 -6.82 -9.31 10.91
CA ILE A 84 -5.46 -9.08 11.34
C ILE A 84 -5.06 -10.12 12.39
N ASP A 85 -3.94 -10.76 12.13
CA ASP A 85 -3.20 -11.57 13.09
C ASP A 85 -1.96 -10.80 13.52
N LYS A 86 -1.75 -10.62 14.82
CA LYS A 86 -0.66 -9.83 15.38
C LYS A 86 0.22 -10.68 16.27
N THR A 87 1.50 -10.70 15.97
CA THR A 87 2.50 -11.33 16.84
C THR A 87 2.87 -10.41 17.99
N GLN A 88 2.90 -9.10 17.73
CA GLN A 88 3.23 -8.08 18.73
C GLN A 88 2.39 -6.83 18.49
N GLU A 89 1.93 -6.20 19.57
CA GLU A 89 1.19 -4.93 19.51
C GLU A 89 2.15 -3.74 19.50
N MET A 90 1.76 -2.71 18.79
CA MET A 90 2.46 -1.42 18.84
C MET A 90 2.05 -0.66 20.11
N GLU A 91 3.04 -0.21 20.89
CA GLU A 91 2.80 0.63 22.07
C GLU A 91 2.25 1.99 21.67
N CYS A 92 1.27 2.48 22.41
CA CYS A 92 0.74 3.83 22.19
C CYS A 92 1.84 4.88 22.42
N GLN A 93 1.81 5.96 21.62
CA GLN A 93 2.74 7.10 21.74
C GLN A 93 4.21 6.78 21.39
N LYS A 94 4.54 5.55 20.98
CA LYS A 94 5.85 5.19 20.45
C LYS A 94 5.85 5.29 18.94
N SER A 95 6.90 5.85 18.37
CA SER A 95 7.10 5.95 16.93
C SER A 95 7.73 4.68 16.37
N TYR A 96 7.32 4.29 15.19
CA TYR A 96 7.77 3.07 14.51
C TYR A 96 8.05 3.35 13.03
N MET A 97 8.92 2.55 12.44
CA MET A 97 9.02 2.39 11.00
C MET A 97 8.10 1.24 10.56
N ILE A 98 6.96 1.55 9.98
CA ILE A 98 5.98 0.56 9.52
C ILE A 98 6.31 0.21 8.06
N VAL A 99 6.54 -1.06 7.78
CA VAL A 99 6.95 -1.58 6.47
C VAL A 99 5.97 -2.63 5.99
N ALA A 100 5.41 -2.45 4.79
CA ALA A 100 4.47 -3.41 4.21
C ALA A 100 4.76 -3.64 2.72
N ASN A 101 4.33 -4.78 2.17
CA ASN A 101 4.28 -5.01 0.73
C ASN A 101 3.20 -4.16 0.05
N HIS A 102 3.37 -3.88 -1.26
CA HIS A 102 2.49 -2.96 -2.00
C HIS A 102 2.01 -3.58 -3.31
N THR A 103 0.72 -3.89 -3.38
CA THR A 103 0.11 -4.60 -4.50
C THR A 103 -1.19 -3.98 -5.00
N SER A 104 -1.73 -2.97 -4.29
CA SER A 104 -3.04 -2.40 -4.57
C SER A 104 -3.16 -0.96 -4.06
N MET A 105 -4.05 -0.18 -4.67
CA MET A 105 -4.45 1.13 -4.10
C MET A 105 -5.07 0.98 -2.71
N THR A 106 -5.74 -0.14 -2.44
CA THR A 106 -6.38 -0.41 -1.14
C THR A 106 -5.40 -0.65 -0.01
N ASP A 107 -4.10 -0.84 -0.28
CA ASP A 107 -3.07 -0.96 0.74
C ASP A 107 -3.01 0.29 1.62
N ILE A 108 -3.17 1.47 1.01
CA ILE A 108 -3.21 2.76 1.74
C ILE A 108 -4.37 2.78 2.74
N MET A 109 -5.59 2.42 2.28
CA MET A 109 -6.78 2.38 3.13
C MET A 109 -6.63 1.32 4.22
N LEU A 110 -6.08 0.16 3.87
CA LEU A 110 -5.91 -0.92 4.84
C LEU A 110 -4.90 -0.54 5.93
N MET A 111 -3.75 0.06 5.58
CA MET A 111 -2.78 0.55 6.55
C MET A 111 -3.38 1.59 7.50
N LEU A 112 -4.16 2.55 7.00
CA LEU A 112 -4.88 3.53 7.82
C LEU A 112 -5.91 2.86 8.74
N ALA A 113 -6.65 1.85 8.26
CA ALA A 113 -7.66 1.17 9.05
C ALA A 113 -7.06 0.34 10.20
N LEU A 114 -5.94 -0.34 9.95
CA LEU A 114 -5.29 -1.27 10.89
C LEU A 114 -4.58 -0.55 12.04
N THR A 115 -3.87 0.53 11.75
CA THR A 115 -2.92 1.16 12.67
C THR A 115 -3.61 2.19 13.54
N ARG A 116 -3.44 2.09 14.88
CA ARG A 116 -3.95 3.08 15.85
C ARG A 116 -2.99 4.24 16.04
N ASN A 117 -1.68 3.95 16.06
CA ASN A 117 -0.63 4.96 16.18
C ASN A 117 -0.65 5.86 14.93
N PRO A 118 -0.72 7.18 15.08
CA PRO A 118 -0.64 8.08 13.94
C PRO A 118 0.68 7.92 13.20
N PHE A 119 0.60 7.89 11.88
CA PHE A 119 1.78 7.78 11.02
C PHE A 119 1.65 8.64 9.77
N VAL A 120 2.76 8.93 9.12
CA VAL A 120 2.84 9.58 7.83
C VAL A 120 3.36 8.60 6.77
N PHE A 121 2.78 8.65 5.57
CA PHE A 121 3.33 7.90 4.42
C PHE A 121 4.55 8.62 3.83
N VAL A 122 5.49 7.82 3.33
CA VAL A 122 6.52 8.30 2.41
C VAL A 122 6.09 7.96 0.99
N GLY A 123 5.99 8.95 0.12
CA GLY A 123 5.45 8.74 -1.20
C GLY A 123 6.08 9.60 -2.30
N LYS A 124 5.75 9.30 -3.55
CA LYS A 124 6.30 9.95 -4.75
C LYS A 124 5.87 11.42 -4.83
N LYS A 125 6.83 12.32 -5.07
CA LYS A 125 6.59 13.77 -5.21
C LYS A 125 5.60 14.10 -6.34
N GLU A 126 5.60 13.30 -7.41
CA GLU A 126 4.75 13.50 -8.57
C GLU A 126 3.25 13.49 -8.22
N LEU A 127 2.85 12.67 -7.25
CA LEU A 127 1.46 12.59 -6.79
C LEU A 127 0.95 13.90 -6.16
N SER A 128 1.85 14.76 -5.74
CA SER A 128 1.51 16.08 -5.20
C SER A 128 0.96 17.07 -6.25
N LYS A 129 1.01 16.69 -7.54
CA LYS A 129 0.47 17.49 -8.65
C LYS A 129 -1.01 17.20 -8.92
N ILE A 130 -1.56 16.12 -8.36
CA ILE A 130 -2.97 15.75 -8.53
C ILE A 130 -3.85 16.80 -7.86
N PRO A 131 -4.82 17.41 -8.58
CA PRO A 131 -5.72 18.41 -8.02
C PRO A 131 -6.43 17.89 -6.76
N LEU A 132 -6.70 18.76 -5.79
CA LEU A 132 -7.30 18.48 -4.48
C LEU A 132 -6.48 17.50 -3.62
N PHE A 133 -6.21 16.29 -4.12
CA PHE A 133 -5.41 15.28 -3.43
C PHE A 133 -4.00 15.79 -3.10
N GLY A 134 -3.32 16.41 -4.05
CA GLY A 134 -1.96 16.92 -3.88
C GLY A 134 -1.85 18.00 -2.79
N PHE A 135 -2.91 18.74 -2.54
CA PHE A 135 -2.95 19.72 -1.45
C PHE A 135 -2.78 19.06 -0.08
N PHE A 136 -3.58 18.01 0.20
CA PHE A 136 -3.47 17.22 1.43
C PHE A 136 -2.16 16.44 1.47
N TYR A 137 -1.84 15.77 0.36
CA TYR A 137 -0.67 14.90 0.23
C TYR A 137 0.65 15.63 0.57
N LYS A 138 0.82 16.87 0.11
CA LYS A 138 1.99 17.70 0.46
C LYS A 138 2.13 17.98 1.96
N ARG A 139 1.02 18.06 2.68
CA ARG A 139 0.99 18.41 4.11
C ARG A 139 1.04 17.19 5.01
N THR A 140 0.52 16.07 4.55
CA THR A 140 0.32 14.86 5.36
C THR A 140 1.30 13.74 5.07
N CYS A 141 2.07 13.82 3.96
CA CYS A 141 3.05 12.82 3.57
C CYS A 141 4.47 13.40 3.49
N ILE A 142 5.47 12.56 3.61
CA ILE A 142 6.86 12.87 3.30
C ILE A 142 7.08 12.59 1.83
N LEU A 143 7.35 13.64 1.03
CA LEU A 143 7.51 13.52 -0.41
C LEU A 143 8.96 13.21 -0.77
N VAL A 144 9.14 12.24 -1.65
CA VAL A 144 10.46 11.83 -2.18
C VAL A 144 10.52 12.07 -3.69
N ASP A 145 11.48 12.87 -4.10
CA ASP A 145 11.97 12.90 -5.48
C ASP A 145 13.18 11.96 -5.57
N ARG A 146 12.99 10.83 -6.21
CA ARG A 146 14.01 9.76 -6.25
C ARG A 146 15.19 10.07 -7.16
N SER A 147 15.03 10.99 -8.08
CA SER A 147 16.08 11.45 -9.00
C SER A 147 17.08 12.41 -8.32
N SER A 148 16.68 13.04 -7.20
CA SER A 148 17.46 14.07 -6.51
C SER A 148 18.08 13.57 -5.20
N SER A 149 19.42 13.67 -5.09
CA SER A 149 20.14 13.38 -3.83
C SER A 149 19.78 14.38 -2.73
N LYS A 150 19.57 15.66 -3.07
CA LYS A 150 19.09 16.69 -2.16
C LYS A 150 17.73 16.35 -1.59
N SER A 151 16.79 15.86 -2.42
CA SER A 151 15.48 15.46 -1.96
C SER A 151 15.54 14.27 -0.99
N ARG A 152 16.48 13.33 -1.21
CA ARG A 152 16.71 12.21 -0.26
C ARG A 152 17.18 12.69 1.12
N MET A 153 18.02 13.72 1.17
CA MET A 153 18.43 14.33 2.44
C MET A 153 17.28 15.10 3.11
N GLU A 154 16.45 15.81 2.34
CA GLU A 154 15.26 16.49 2.86
C GLU A 154 14.25 15.51 3.48
N VAL A 155 14.14 14.29 2.94
CA VAL A 155 13.28 13.25 3.51
C VAL A 155 13.69 12.92 4.94
N PHE A 156 15.00 12.84 5.20
CA PHE A 156 15.54 12.59 6.53
C PHE A 156 15.09 13.67 7.53
N ASN A 157 15.29 14.92 7.20
CA ASN A 157 14.89 16.05 8.07
C ASN A 157 13.37 16.10 8.29
N ARG A 158 12.58 15.79 7.26
CA ARG A 158 11.12 15.71 7.38
C ARG A 158 10.68 14.54 8.25
N ALA A 159 11.36 13.40 8.13
CA ALA A 159 11.12 12.24 8.98
C ALA A 159 11.39 12.58 10.44
N GLN A 160 12.55 13.18 10.74
CA GLN A 160 12.89 13.62 12.10
C GLN A 160 11.82 14.55 12.69
N LYS A 161 11.36 15.53 11.90
CA LYS A 161 10.29 16.43 12.33
C LYS A 161 9.02 15.68 12.72
N ARG A 162 8.62 14.67 11.95
CA ARG A 162 7.42 13.86 12.21
C ARG A 162 7.59 12.94 13.41
N ILE A 163 8.77 12.36 13.58
CA ILE A 163 9.11 11.52 14.73
C ILE A 163 9.07 12.34 16.02
N ASN A 164 9.61 13.56 16.00
CA ASN A 164 9.57 14.48 17.15
C ASN A 164 8.13 14.89 17.54
N GLN A 165 7.15 14.70 16.65
CA GLN A 165 5.72 14.87 16.90
C GLN A 165 5.04 13.59 17.43
N GLY A 166 5.81 12.53 17.70
CA GLY A 166 5.31 11.22 18.11
C GLY A 166 4.63 10.41 16.99
N LEU A 167 4.90 10.77 15.72
CA LEU A 167 4.32 10.09 14.57
C LEU A 167 5.23 8.94 14.09
N SER A 168 4.63 7.84 13.71
CA SER A 168 5.30 6.75 13.01
C SER A 168 5.47 7.09 11.51
N ILE A 169 6.33 6.33 10.83
CA ILE A 169 6.55 6.46 9.38
C ILE A 169 6.12 5.16 8.71
N CYS A 170 5.32 5.24 7.66
CA CYS A 170 4.87 4.09 6.88
C CYS A 170 5.45 4.14 5.47
N ILE A 171 6.14 3.08 5.09
CA ILE A 171 6.80 2.96 3.78
C ILE A 171 6.47 1.61 3.14
N PHE A 172 6.21 1.64 1.84
CA PHE A 172 6.22 0.46 0.98
C PHE A 172 7.60 0.39 0.30
N PRO A 173 8.52 -0.47 0.76
CA PRO A 173 9.93 -0.42 0.36
C PRO A 173 10.18 -0.90 -1.06
N GLU A 174 9.24 -1.62 -1.67
CA GLU A 174 9.27 -1.95 -3.11
C GLU A 174 9.32 -0.70 -3.98
N GLY A 175 8.72 0.38 -3.49
CA GLY A 175 8.79 1.69 -4.12
C GLY A 175 7.75 1.89 -5.23
N GLY A 176 6.85 1.00 -5.40
CA GLY A 176 5.71 1.00 -6.33
C GLY A 176 5.12 -0.39 -6.38
N VAL A 177 4.01 -0.53 -7.06
CA VAL A 177 3.44 -1.84 -7.38
C VAL A 177 4.21 -2.38 -8.59
N PRO A 178 4.70 -3.63 -8.57
CA PRO A 178 5.35 -4.25 -9.73
C PRO A 178 4.43 -4.28 -10.96
N ASP A 179 4.97 -3.97 -12.13
CA ASP A 179 4.24 -4.06 -13.40
C ASP A 179 3.98 -5.54 -13.78
N ASP A 180 4.90 -6.44 -13.41
CA ASP A 180 4.72 -7.88 -13.56
C ASP A 180 3.88 -8.44 -12.42
N GLU A 181 2.67 -8.85 -12.76
CA GLU A 181 1.72 -9.41 -11.80
C GLU A 181 2.12 -10.79 -11.24
N SER A 182 3.11 -11.49 -11.82
CA SER A 182 3.62 -12.76 -11.32
C SER A 182 4.52 -12.59 -10.08
N ILE A 183 5.09 -11.40 -9.91
CA ILE A 183 5.95 -11.09 -8.76
C ILE A 183 5.12 -11.05 -7.49
N LEU A 184 5.46 -11.93 -6.55
CA LEU A 184 4.81 -12.01 -5.24
C LEU A 184 5.27 -10.89 -4.30
N LEU A 185 6.57 -10.59 -4.32
CA LEU A 185 7.22 -9.54 -3.53
C LEU A 185 8.48 -9.07 -4.24
N ASP A 186 8.54 -7.81 -4.61
CA ASP A 186 9.71 -7.21 -5.25
C ASP A 186 10.86 -6.98 -4.26
N THR A 187 11.99 -6.54 -4.79
CA THR A 187 13.16 -6.16 -4.00
C THR A 187 12.90 -4.91 -3.17
N PHE A 188 13.40 -4.91 -1.93
CA PHE A 188 13.25 -3.77 -1.05
C PHE A 188 14.36 -2.74 -1.25
N LYS A 189 13.98 -1.46 -1.32
CA LYS A 189 14.89 -0.32 -1.39
C LYS A 189 15.38 0.08 -0.01
N ASP A 190 16.59 0.56 0.09
CA ASP A 190 17.29 0.90 1.34
C ASP A 190 16.64 2.01 2.18
N GLY A 191 15.82 2.86 1.57
CA GLY A 191 15.36 4.11 2.19
C GLY A 191 14.65 3.95 3.53
N ALA A 192 13.75 2.94 3.66
CA ALA A 192 13.05 2.66 4.90
C ALA A 192 13.99 2.23 6.02
N PHE A 193 14.92 1.33 5.71
CA PHE A 193 15.86 0.74 6.66
C PHE A 193 16.92 1.73 7.11
N ARG A 194 17.38 2.58 6.19
CA ARG A 194 18.24 3.69 6.50
C ARG A 194 17.58 4.64 7.50
N LEU A 195 16.35 5.09 7.22
CA LEU A 195 15.59 5.96 8.13
C LEU A 195 15.35 5.30 9.49
N ALA A 196 15.02 3.99 9.50
CA ALA A 196 14.79 3.27 10.74
C ALA A 196 16.03 3.23 11.64
N ILE A 197 17.21 2.94 11.07
CA ILE A 197 18.47 2.88 11.79
C ILE A 197 18.88 4.28 12.26
N GLU A 198 18.87 5.27 11.37
CA GLU A 198 19.31 6.64 11.67
C GLU A 198 18.46 7.33 12.74
N HIS A 199 17.20 6.91 12.90
CA HIS A 199 16.25 7.42 13.90
C HIS A 199 15.95 6.43 15.02
N GLU A 200 16.64 5.29 15.07
CA GLU A 200 16.43 4.21 16.05
C GLU A 200 14.98 3.77 16.19
N LEU A 201 14.24 3.74 15.08
CA LEU A 201 12.84 3.34 15.05
C LEU A 201 12.71 1.82 14.95
N PRO A 202 12.05 1.14 15.89
CA PRO A 202 11.71 -0.27 15.69
C PRO A 202 10.91 -0.45 14.40
N ILE A 203 11.28 -1.45 13.61
CA ILE A 203 10.59 -1.76 12.35
C ILE A 203 9.43 -2.72 12.65
N VAL A 204 8.25 -2.39 12.13
CA VAL A 204 7.06 -3.23 12.19
C VAL A 204 6.76 -3.78 10.81
N PRO A 205 7.16 -5.04 10.50
CA PRO A 205 6.80 -5.66 9.23
C PRO A 205 5.31 -6.03 9.22
N ILE A 206 4.62 -5.70 8.11
CA ILE A 206 3.21 -6.04 7.91
C ILE A 206 3.06 -6.73 6.55
N THR A 207 2.43 -7.90 6.54
CA THR A 207 2.10 -8.63 5.32
C THR A 207 0.64 -8.43 4.95
N LEU A 208 0.39 -7.91 3.74
CA LEU A 208 -0.92 -7.72 3.13
C LEU A 208 -1.14 -8.81 2.06
N ALA A 209 -1.99 -9.81 2.34
CA ALA A 209 -2.06 -11.01 1.52
C ALA A 209 -3.01 -10.93 0.33
N ASP A 210 -4.17 -10.29 0.48
CA ASP A 210 -5.27 -10.45 -0.47
C ASP A 210 -5.60 -9.17 -1.25
N ASN A 211 -4.91 -8.05 -1.01
CA ASN A 211 -5.24 -6.74 -1.56
C ASN A 211 -5.23 -6.73 -3.10
N LYS A 212 -4.23 -7.37 -3.71
CA LYS A 212 -4.17 -7.57 -5.17
C LYS A 212 -5.40 -8.33 -5.68
N LYS A 213 -5.81 -9.40 -5.01
CA LYS A 213 -7.00 -10.18 -5.38
C LYS A 213 -8.29 -9.38 -5.21
N ARG A 214 -8.36 -8.46 -4.23
CA ARG A 214 -9.55 -7.65 -3.96
C ARG A 214 -9.68 -6.49 -4.91
N PHE A 215 -8.60 -5.74 -5.14
CA PHE A 215 -8.59 -4.56 -6.01
C PHE A 215 -7.21 -4.37 -6.65
N SER A 216 -6.95 -5.11 -7.72
CA SER A 216 -5.71 -5.00 -8.52
C SER A 216 -5.68 -3.72 -9.35
N PHE A 217 -4.51 -3.35 -9.87
CA PHE A 217 -4.38 -2.35 -10.93
C PHE A 217 -4.90 -2.85 -12.28
N THR A 218 -4.97 -4.18 -12.49
CA THR A 218 -5.67 -4.77 -13.65
C THR A 218 -7.14 -4.42 -13.61
N PHE A 219 -7.62 -3.69 -14.64
CA PHE A 219 -8.94 -3.06 -14.63
C PHE A 219 -10.09 -4.06 -14.45
N PHE A 220 -10.08 -5.17 -15.18
CA PHE A 220 -11.13 -6.18 -15.17
C PHE A 220 -10.89 -7.29 -14.15
N SER A 221 -10.53 -6.92 -12.92
CA SER A 221 -10.24 -7.87 -11.85
C SER A 221 -10.66 -7.31 -10.48
N GLY A 222 -10.71 -8.21 -9.50
CA GLY A 222 -11.08 -7.90 -8.13
C GLY A 222 -12.35 -8.61 -7.69
N SER A 223 -12.64 -8.59 -6.41
CA SER A 223 -13.86 -9.14 -5.82
C SER A 223 -13.99 -8.70 -4.37
N PRO A 224 -15.20 -8.54 -3.83
CA PRO A 224 -15.40 -8.35 -2.40
C PRO A 224 -14.85 -9.55 -1.61
N GLY A 225 -14.60 -9.37 -0.32
CA GLY A 225 -14.21 -10.44 0.59
C GLY A 225 -13.13 -10.08 1.60
N ILE A 226 -12.55 -11.10 2.23
CA ILE A 226 -11.62 -10.94 3.34
C ILE A 226 -10.22 -10.60 2.84
N MET A 227 -9.60 -9.62 3.49
CA MET A 227 -8.20 -9.23 3.35
C MET A 227 -7.44 -9.70 4.60
N ARG A 228 -6.56 -10.68 4.44
CA ARG A 228 -5.75 -11.22 5.54
C ARG A 228 -4.53 -10.37 5.72
N VAL A 229 -4.22 -10.07 6.97
CA VAL A 229 -3.08 -9.26 7.36
C VAL A 229 -2.34 -9.94 8.48
N LYS A 230 -1.00 -9.94 8.41
CA LYS A 230 -0.12 -10.35 9.50
C LYS A 230 0.74 -9.16 9.91
N MET A 231 0.66 -8.78 11.18
CA MET A 231 1.61 -7.88 11.82
C MET A 231 2.63 -8.76 12.56
N HIS A 232 3.89 -8.63 12.19
CA HIS A 232 4.96 -9.46 12.74
C HIS A 232 5.56 -8.88 14.02
N ALA A 233 6.46 -9.63 14.66
CA ALA A 233 7.29 -9.12 15.74
C ALA A 233 8.14 -7.94 15.25
N HIS A 234 8.37 -6.98 16.14
CA HIS A 234 9.16 -5.82 15.83
C HIS A 234 10.64 -6.21 15.68
N ILE A 235 11.33 -5.54 14.77
CA ILE A 235 12.78 -5.68 14.57
C ILE A 235 13.43 -4.41 15.11
N GLU A 236 14.22 -4.56 16.18
CA GLU A 236 14.87 -3.45 16.83
C GLU A 236 16.04 -2.89 16.01
N THR A 237 16.18 -1.58 16.02
CA THR A 237 17.24 -0.86 15.31
C THR A 237 18.17 -0.09 16.24
N PHE A 238 17.87 -0.07 17.53
CA PHE A 238 18.72 0.58 18.52
C PHE A 238 20.14 -0.03 18.53
N GLY A 239 21.17 0.79 18.50
CA GLY A 239 22.57 0.38 18.43
C GLY A 239 23.00 -0.19 17.07
N LYS A 240 22.12 -0.22 16.07
CA LYS A 240 22.45 -0.61 14.70
C LYS A 240 23.04 0.55 13.91
N ASN A 241 23.80 0.23 12.88
CA ASN A 241 24.46 1.23 12.04
C ASN A 241 24.31 0.92 10.53
N GLY A 242 24.92 1.72 9.69
CA GLY A 242 24.81 1.59 8.24
C GLY A 242 25.26 0.25 7.65
N VAL A 243 26.13 -0.49 8.36
CA VAL A 243 26.60 -1.84 7.94
C VAL A 243 25.46 -2.85 8.09
N ASP A 244 24.67 -2.76 9.17
CA ASP A 244 23.54 -3.67 9.46
C ASP A 244 22.36 -3.50 8.52
N ARG A 245 22.32 -2.39 7.77
CA ARG A 245 21.17 -2.01 6.93
C ARG A 245 20.75 -3.09 5.92
N LYS A 246 21.72 -3.72 5.26
CA LYS A 246 21.43 -4.77 4.25
C LYS A 246 20.82 -5.99 4.93
N GLU A 247 21.37 -6.40 6.05
CA GLU A 247 20.90 -7.55 6.82
C GLU A 247 19.46 -7.32 7.30
N ILE A 248 19.18 -6.17 7.93
CA ILE A 248 17.84 -5.81 8.41
C ILE A 248 16.84 -5.75 7.25
N ARG A 249 17.24 -5.19 6.09
CA ARG A 249 16.39 -5.15 4.91
C ARG A 249 16.00 -6.55 4.44
N GLU A 250 16.96 -7.46 4.31
CA GLU A 250 16.69 -8.84 3.88
C GLU A 250 15.88 -9.59 4.94
N GLN A 251 16.15 -9.40 6.22
CA GLN A 251 15.38 -9.98 7.31
C GLN A 251 13.89 -9.56 7.24
N VAL A 252 13.61 -8.26 7.09
CA VAL A 252 12.23 -7.76 6.97
C VAL A 252 11.57 -8.31 5.70
N ARG A 253 12.30 -8.35 4.58
CA ARG A 253 11.79 -8.88 3.32
C ARG A 253 11.46 -10.36 3.43
N GLU A 254 12.34 -11.16 4.03
CA GLU A 254 12.15 -12.59 4.21
C GLU A 254 10.93 -12.90 5.10
N VAL A 255 10.76 -12.16 6.18
CA VAL A 255 9.59 -12.29 7.07
C VAL A 255 8.28 -12.08 6.30
N ILE A 256 8.22 -11.03 5.47
CA ILE A 256 7.03 -10.73 4.66
C ILE A 256 6.84 -11.77 3.56
N TYR A 257 7.91 -12.18 2.88
CA TYR A 257 7.89 -13.15 1.79
C TYR A 257 7.42 -14.53 2.27
N THR A 258 7.99 -15.02 3.34
CA THR A 258 7.63 -16.32 3.94
C THR A 258 6.15 -16.33 4.35
N GLN A 259 5.65 -15.23 4.93
CA GLN A 259 4.24 -15.12 5.27
C GLN A 259 3.33 -15.10 4.04
N LEU A 260 3.71 -14.42 2.96
CA LEU A 260 2.97 -14.44 1.71
C LEU A 260 2.91 -15.85 1.12
N MET A 261 4.03 -16.58 1.11
CA MET A 261 4.09 -17.96 0.66
C MET A 261 3.17 -18.86 1.49
N SER A 262 3.17 -18.71 2.83
CA SER A 262 2.26 -19.42 3.74
C SER A 262 0.78 -19.15 3.40
N PHE A 263 0.41 -17.91 3.13
CA PHE A 263 -0.94 -17.55 2.73
C PHE A 263 -1.36 -18.14 1.39
N GLU A 264 -0.45 -18.23 0.41
CA GLU A 264 -0.72 -18.86 -0.89
C GLU A 264 -0.83 -20.39 -0.77
N ALA A 265 0.01 -21.04 0.03
CA ALA A 265 -0.07 -22.48 0.31
C ALA A 265 -1.42 -22.86 0.96
N ALA A 266 -1.83 -22.09 1.98
CA ALA A 266 -3.11 -22.31 2.65
C ALA A 266 -4.33 -22.13 1.71
N LYS A 267 -4.19 -21.35 0.63
CA LYS A 267 -5.23 -21.18 -0.39
C LYS A 267 -5.30 -22.40 -1.32
N LYS A 268 -4.14 -22.95 -1.73
CA LYS A 268 -4.08 -24.17 -2.56
C LYS A 268 -4.72 -25.35 -1.86
N ASN A 269 -4.47 -25.53 -0.56
CA ASN A 269 -5.03 -26.63 0.24
C ASN A 269 -6.54 -26.53 0.49
N LYS A 270 -7.17 -25.36 0.27
CA LYS A 270 -8.63 -25.16 0.39
C LYS A 270 -9.40 -25.37 -0.91
N LEU A 271 -8.71 -25.52 -2.04
CA LEU A 271 -9.35 -25.92 -3.29
C LEU A 271 -9.64 -27.43 -3.22
N PRO A 272 -10.89 -27.88 -3.47
CA PRO A 272 -11.19 -29.30 -3.50
C PRO A 272 -10.30 -29.99 -4.54
N GLN A 273 -9.67 -31.11 -4.18
CA GLN A 273 -8.88 -31.96 -5.06
C GLN A 273 -9.77 -32.77 -6.03
N ASN A 274 -10.91 -32.22 -6.43
CA ASN A 274 -11.80 -32.84 -7.40
C ASN A 274 -11.63 -32.17 -8.74
N ILE A 275 -10.79 -32.75 -9.58
CA ILE A 275 -10.95 -32.95 -11.04
C ILE A 275 -9.61 -33.58 -11.53
N THR A 276 -9.44 -34.87 -11.23
CA THR A 276 -8.63 -35.77 -12.04
C THR A 276 -9.30 -37.15 -11.96
N GLN A 277 -10.27 -37.32 -12.80
CA GLN A 277 -10.66 -38.62 -13.37
C GLN A 277 -11.14 -38.39 -14.79
#